data_a9d8e841d71ceb0aa27263480d4bf1ef
#
_entry.id   a9d8e841d71ceb0aa27263480d4bf1ef
#
_cell.length_a   1.000
_cell.length_b   1.000
_cell.length_c   1.000
_cell.angle_alpha   90.00
_cell.angle_beta   90.00
_cell.angle_gamma   90.00
#
_symmetry.space_group_name_H-M   'P 1'
#
loop_
_entity.id
_entity.type
_entity.pdbx_description
1 polymer ?
#
loop_
_entity_poly.entity_id
_entity_poly.type
_entity_poly.pdbx_seq_one_letter_code
_entity_poly.pdbx_strand_id
1 'polypeptide(L)'
;MLPRNGGSMKDILLKKFAEIFGDAEGVKVYFAPGRVNLIGEHTDYNGGHVFPCALTIGTYGAARKRTDNKLRFFSMNFEKLGVIESSLEDLVPSKEAGWTNYPKGVMWAFGEKGMKVPCGMDLMLYGNIPNGSGLSSSASVEVLTGYILRDFFGFETSNQDLALIGQFS
;
A
#
# COMPACT_ATOMS: atom_id res chain seq x y z
N MET A 1 0.81 -16.04 11.96
CA MET A 1 -0.37 -16.93 11.90
C MET A 1 -1.53 -16.14 12.50
N LEU A 2 -2.55 -15.81 11.72
CA LEU A 2 -3.71 -15.04 12.22
C LEU A 2 -4.50 -15.85 13.23
N PRO A 3 -5.08 -15.22 14.27
CA PRO A 3 -5.91 -15.92 15.24
C PRO A 3 -7.16 -16.50 14.55
N ARG A 4 -7.45 -17.77 14.83
CA ARG A 4 -8.63 -18.50 14.34
C ARG A 4 -9.96 -18.06 15.00
N ASN A 5 -9.99 -16.91 15.65
CA ASN A 5 -11.20 -16.39 16.28
C ASN A 5 -11.97 -15.51 15.28
N GLY A 6 -13.15 -15.93 14.95
CA GLY A 6 -14.18 -15.47 14.02
C GLY A 6 -14.45 -13.98 13.74
N GLY A 7 -13.47 -13.10 13.85
CA GLY A 7 -13.57 -11.70 13.40
C GLY A 7 -13.20 -11.56 11.93
N SER A 8 -13.84 -10.63 11.24
CA SER A 8 -13.47 -10.30 9.86
C SER A 8 -12.04 -9.72 9.83
N MET A 9 -11.35 -9.83 8.67
CA MET A 9 -10.02 -9.20 8.50
C MET A 9 -10.07 -7.70 8.82
N LYS A 10 -11.18 -7.05 8.50
CA LYS A 10 -11.44 -5.65 8.84
C LYS A 10 -11.38 -5.40 10.35
N ASP A 11 -12.02 -6.24 11.16
CA ASP A 11 -12.05 -6.06 12.63
C ASP A 11 -10.66 -6.26 13.22
N ILE A 12 -9.90 -7.23 12.71
CA ILE A 12 -8.51 -7.49 13.12
C ILE A 12 -7.64 -6.25 12.85
N LEU A 13 -7.76 -5.69 11.64
CA LEU A 13 -7.00 -4.50 11.24
C LEU A 13 -7.37 -3.27 12.07
N LEU A 14 -8.66 -3.01 12.29
CA LEU A 14 -9.11 -1.87 13.07
C LEU A 14 -8.65 -1.96 14.53
N LYS A 15 -8.74 -3.16 15.12
CA LYS A 15 -8.24 -3.39 16.48
C LYS A 15 -6.74 -3.14 16.57
N LYS A 16 -5.96 -3.72 15.64
CA LYS A 16 -4.49 -3.53 15.62
C LYS A 16 -4.11 -2.07 15.35
N PHE A 17 -4.85 -1.39 14.48
CA PHE A 17 -4.64 0.03 14.19
C PHE A 17 -4.82 0.88 15.45
N ALA A 18 -5.88 0.64 16.22
CA ALA A 18 -6.11 1.33 17.48
C ALA A 18 -5.00 1.07 18.52
N GLU A 19 -4.50 -0.17 18.60
CA GLU A 19 -3.37 -0.52 19.48
C GLU A 19 -2.09 0.27 19.12
N ILE A 20 -1.82 0.48 17.83
CA ILE A 20 -0.59 1.11 17.34
C ILE A 20 -0.69 2.64 17.31
N PHE A 21 -1.82 3.19 16.87
CA PHE A 21 -1.97 4.62 16.60
C PHE A 21 -2.87 5.35 17.60
N GLY A 22 -3.41 4.64 18.60
CA GLY A 22 -4.17 5.18 19.73
C GLY A 22 -5.69 4.99 19.60
N ASP A 23 -6.25 5.07 18.42
CA ASP A 23 -7.67 4.82 18.11
C ASP A 23 -7.85 4.39 16.65
N ALA A 24 -9.09 4.04 16.26
CA ALA A 24 -9.45 3.69 14.88
C ALA A 24 -10.54 4.60 14.31
N GLU A 25 -10.75 5.79 14.87
CA GLU A 25 -11.72 6.75 14.35
C GLU A 25 -11.31 7.24 12.97
N GLY A 26 -12.25 7.25 12.03
CA GLY A 26 -12.01 7.68 10.64
C GLY A 26 -11.13 6.74 9.80
N VAL A 27 -10.76 5.56 10.33
CA VAL A 27 -9.95 4.57 9.59
C VAL A 27 -10.80 3.89 8.52
N LYS A 28 -10.27 3.86 7.30
CA LYS A 28 -10.79 3.06 6.19
C LYS A 28 -9.90 1.85 5.95
N VAL A 29 -10.51 0.73 5.56
CA VAL A 29 -9.80 -0.52 5.27
C VAL A 29 -9.94 -0.86 3.80
N TYR A 30 -8.84 -1.26 3.19
CA TYR A 30 -8.68 -1.53 1.76
C TYR A 30 -8.01 -2.88 1.53
N PHE A 31 -8.16 -3.39 0.31
CA PHE A 31 -7.49 -4.60 -0.14
C PHE A 31 -7.04 -4.46 -1.59
N ALA A 32 -5.80 -4.82 -1.88
CA ALA A 32 -5.29 -4.99 -3.22
C ALA A 32 -4.81 -6.43 -3.42
N PRO A 33 -5.29 -7.13 -4.46
CA PRO A 33 -4.88 -8.50 -4.73
C PRO A 33 -3.42 -8.60 -5.15
N GLY A 34 -2.80 -9.74 -4.89
CA GLY A 34 -1.61 -10.15 -5.61
C GLY A 34 -1.97 -10.57 -7.04
N ARG A 35 -0.95 -10.76 -7.87
CA ARG A 35 -1.10 -11.15 -9.27
C ARG A 35 -0.21 -12.34 -9.59
N VAL A 36 -0.70 -13.24 -10.43
CA VAL A 36 0.08 -14.25 -11.13
C VAL A 36 -0.13 -14.07 -12.63
N ASN A 37 0.93 -14.20 -13.43
CA ASN A 37 0.79 -14.39 -14.87
C ASN A 37 0.65 -15.88 -15.14
N LEU A 38 -0.45 -16.27 -15.77
CA LEU A 38 -0.67 -17.66 -16.19
C LEU A 38 0.21 -18.01 -17.39
N ILE A 39 0.51 -17.00 -18.23
CA ILE A 39 1.43 -17.10 -19.36
C ILE A 39 1.99 -15.69 -19.67
N GLY A 40 3.20 -15.61 -20.21
CA GLY A 40 3.82 -14.36 -20.65
C GLY A 40 4.74 -13.71 -19.61
N GLU A 41 5.34 -14.49 -18.69
CA GLU A 41 6.38 -13.99 -17.81
C GLU A 41 7.56 -13.40 -18.61
N HIS A 42 8.08 -12.24 -18.19
CA HIS A 42 9.16 -11.50 -18.84
C HIS A 42 8.86 -10.99 -20.26
N THR A 43 7.61 -10.99 -20.70
CA THR A 43 7.23 -10.50 -22.03
C THR A 43 6.61 -9.10 -21.99
N ASP A 44 6.06 -8.68 -20.86
CA ASP A 44 5.37 -7.41 -20.65
C ASP A 44 6.28 -6.20 -20.95
N TYR A 45 7.50 -6.17 -20.40
CA TYR A 45 8.47 -5.09 -20.66
C TYR A 45 9.17 -5.21 -22.03
N ASN A 46 8.93 -6.29 -22.77
CA ASN A 46 9.40 -6.50 -24.15
C ASN A 46 8.29 -6.30 -25.19
N GLY A 47 7.14 -5.71 -24.81
CA GLY A 47 6.02 -5.48 -25.72
C GLY A 47 5.23 -6.74 -26.11
N GLY A 48 5.39 -7.82 -25.35
CA GLY A 48 4.66 -9.07 -25.53
C GLY A 48 3.32 -9.08 -24.80
N HIS A 49 2.53 -10.13 -25.07
CA HIS A 49 1.24 -10.33 -24.41
C HIS A 49 1.41 -11.09 -23.09
N VAL A 50 0.62 -10.71 -22.10
CA VAL A 50 0.52 -11.36 -20.79
C VAL A 50 -0.91 -11.81 -20.53
N PHE A 51 -1.07 -12.83 -19.68
CA PHE A 51 -2.37 -13.27 -19.20
C PHE A 51 -2.38 -13.28 -17.67
N PRO A 52 -2.56 -12.09 -17.04
CA PRO A 52 -2.55 -11.96 -15.59
C PRO A 52 -3.87 -12.40 -14.97
N CYS A 53 -3.78 -12.95 -13.75
CA CYS A 53 -4.92 -13.29 -12.93
C CYS A 53 -4.73 -12.69 -11.53
N ALA A 54 -5.77 -12.02 -11.02
CA ALA A 54 -5.79 -11.53 -9.64
C ALA A 54 -6.01 -12.70 -8.67
N LEU A 55 -5.33 -12.65 -7.53
CA LEU A 55 -5.40 -13.67 -6.50
C LEU A 55 -6.34 -13.25 -5.36
N THR A 56 -6.83 -14.23 -4.60
CA THR A 56 -7.58 -14.00 -3.36
C THR A 56 -6.66 -13.63 -2.18
N ILE A 57 -5.35 -13.75 -2.34
CA ILE A 57 -4.33 -13.26 -1.43
C ILE A 57 -3.79 -11.92 -1.95
N GLY A 58 -3.35 -11.04 -1.06
CA GLY A 58 -2.92 -9.69 -1.42
C GLY A 58 -2.44 -8.89 -0.22
N THR A 59 -2.53 -7.59 -0.33
CA THR A 59 -2.19 -6.65 0.73
C THR A 59 -3.44 -5.95 1.23
N TYR A 60 -3.66 -6.00 2.53
CA TYR A 60 -4.64 -5.19 3.23
C TYR A 60 -3.99 -3.91 3.73
N GLY A 61 -4.71 -2.80 3.69
CA GLY A 61 -4.31 -1.53 4.25
C GLY A 61 -5.40 -0.96 5.14
N ALA A 62 -5.01 -0.47 6.31
CA ALA A 62 -5.85 0.38 7.14
C ALA A 62 -5.21 1.77 7.17
N ALA A 63 -5.96 2.79 6.80
CA ALA A 63 -5.41 4.13 6.64
C ALA A 63 -6.34 5.20 7.21
N ARG A 64 -5.74 6.28 7.71
CA ARG A 64 -6.43 7.46 8.23
C ARG A 64 -5.68 8.72 7.81
N LYS A 65 -6.41 9.76 7.38
CA LYS A 65 -5.82 11.09 7.15
C LYS A 65 -5.39 11.71 8.46
N ARG A 66 -4.32 12.48 8.39
CA ARG A 66 -3.85 13.35 9.46
C ARG A 66 -4.15 14.82 9.12
N THR A 67 -3.95 15.70 10.09
CA THR A 67 -4.08 17.15 9.90
C THR A 67 -2.73 17.85 9.75
N ASP A 68 -1.62 17.09 9.88
CA ASP A 68 -0.24 17.53 9.71
C ASP A 68 0.41 16.88 8.48
N ASN A 69 1.71 17.13 8.23
CA ASN A 69 2.47 16.56 7.12
C ASN A 69 3.14 15.23 7.46
N LYS A 70 2.89 14.66 8.65
CA LYS A 70 3.56 13.42 9.08
C LYS A 70 3.00 12.20 8.38
N LEU A 71 3.88 11.28 8.05
CA LEU A 71 3.58 9.94 7.57
C LEU A 71 4.01 8.95 8.66
N ARG A 72 3.08 8.13 9.13
CA ARG A 72 3.38 7.05 10.07
C ARG A 72 2.99 5.73 9.44
N PHE A 73 3.97 4.86 9.32
CA PHE A 73 3.83 3.56 8.67
C PHE A 73 4.02 2.43 9.69
N PHE A 74 3.17 1.43 9.62
CA PHE A 74 3.32 0.19 10.40
C PHE A 74 3.02 -1.02 9.53
N SER A 75 3.79 -2.09 9.67
CA SER A 75 3.53 -3.36 8.99
C SER A 75 3.34 -4.49 9.99
N MET A 76 2.19 -5.15 9.91
CA MET A 76 1.92 -6.35 10.71
C MET A 76 2.82 -7.54 10.32
N ASN A 77 3.46 -7.49 9.14
CA ASN A 77 4.44 -8.49 8.74
C ASN A 77 5.83 -8.25 9.34
N PHE A 78 6.11 -7.00 9.74
CA PHE A 78 7.39 -6.55 10.28
C PHE A 78 7.21 -5.80 11.61
N GLU A 79 6.40 -6.34 12.52
CA GLU A 79 6.04 -5.68 13.79
C GLU A 79 7.25 -5.24 14.63
N LYS A 80 8.37 -5.95 14.51
CA LYS A 80 9.61 -5.62 15.24
C LYS A 80 10.21 -4.27 14.86
N LEU A 81 9.89 -3.75 13.68
CA LEU A 81 10.36 -2.43 13.24
C LEU A 81 9.57 -1.29 13.91
N GLY A 82 8.44 -1.60 14.54
CA GLY A 82 7.57 -0.59 15.13
C GLY A 82 6.96 0.36 14.09
N VAL A 83 6.58 1.56 14.55
CA VAL A 83 6.09 2.63 13.68
C VAL A 83 7.29 3.35 13.07
N ILE A 84 7.30 3.44 11.74
CA ILE A 84 8.30 4.20 10.97
C ILE A 84 7.66 5.55 10.65
N GLU A 85 8.32 6.63 11.07
CA GLU A 85 7.87 7.99 10.81
C GLU A 85 8.66 8.63 9.65
N SER A 86 7.96 9.41 8.85
CA SER A 86 8.49 10.24 7.77
C SER A 86 7.59 11.46 7.59
N SER A 87 7.80 12.24 6.55
CA SER A 87 6.94 13.38 6.20
C SER A 87 6.72 13.47 4.70
N LEU A 88 5.70 14.24 4.29
CA LEU A 88 5.46 14.57 2.88
C LEU A 88 6.59 15.39 2.24
N GLU A 89 7.50 15.95 3.03
CA GLU A 89 8.68 16.68 2.59
C GLU A 89 9.88 15.76 2.32
N ASP A 90 9.82 14.52 2.84
CA ASP A 90 10.85 13.50 2.70
C ASP A 90 10.28 12.23 2.02
N LEU A 91 10.02 12.34 0.73
CA LEU A 91 9.55 11.22 -0.10
C LEU A 91 10.70 10.53 -0.87
N VAL A 92 11.93 10.99 -0.71
CA VAL A 92 13.11 10.44 -1.39
C VAL A 92 13.37 9.01 -0.87
N PRO A 93 13.59 8.04 -1.76
CA PRO A 93 13.94 6.68 -1.35
C PRO A 93 15.25 6.65 -0.57
N SER A 94 15.29 5.85 0.50
CA SER A 94 16.51 5.59 1.26
C SER A 94 16.59 4.11 1.65
N LYS A 95 17.81 3.63 1.95
CA LYS A 95 17.99 2.24 2.40
C LYS A 95 17.34 2.01 3.77
N GLU A 96 17.38 3.01 4.62
CA GLU A 96 16.84 3.00 5.99
C GLU A 96 15.31 2.94 5.99
N ALA A 97 14.66 3.53 4.98
CA ALA A 97 13.21 3.52 4.82
C ALA A 97 12.65 2.11 4.50
N GLY A 98 13.47 1.22 3.94
CA GLY A 98 13.08 -0.16 3.66
C GLY A 98 11.78 -0.26 2.86
N TRP A 99 10.80 -1.01 3.37
CA TRP A 99 9.52 -1.22 2.70
C TRP A 99 8.66 0.05 2.56
N THR A 100 8.91 1.08 3.38
CA THR A 100 8.15 2.35 3.30
C THR A 100 8.50 3.17 2.05
N ASN A 101 9.56 2.81 1.33
CA ASN A 101 9.86 3.38 0.01
C ASN A 101 8.71 3.17 -0.98
N TYR A 102 8.00 2.04 -0.94
CA TYR A 102 6.87 1.79 -1.85
C TYR A 102 5.75 2.81 -1.68
N PRO A 103 5.13 3.01 -0.50
CA PRO A 103 4.11 4.03 -0.34
C PRO A 103 4.64 5.46 -0.52
N LYS A 104 5.88 5.76 -0.12
CA LYS A 104 6.51 7.08 -0.35
C LYS A 104 6.70 7.36 -1.84
N GLY A 105 7.19 6.37 -2.60
CA GLY A 105 7.37 6.46 -4.05
C GLY A 105 6.06 6.75 -4.77
N VAL A 106 4.96 6.07 -4.40
CA VAL A 106 3.64 6.34 -4.96
C VAL A 106 3.19 7.79 -4.66
N MET A 107 3.37 8.28 -3.42
CA MET A 107 3.03 9.68 -3.08
C MET A 107 3.84 10.68 -3.90
N TRP A 108 5.13 10.42 -4.09
CA TRP A 108 6.00 11.21 -4.94
C TRP A 108 5.52 11.20 -6.41
N ALA A 109 5.23 10.01 -6.94
CA ALA A 109 4.77 9.85 -8.33
C ALA A 109 3.41 10.56 -8.59
N PHE A 110 2.51 10.59 -7.60
CA PHE A 110 1.30 11.41 -7.67
C PHE A 110 1.64 12.90 -7.75
N GLY A 111 2.61 13.37 -6.95
CA GLY A 111 3.10 14.75 -6.98
C GLY A 111 3.65 15.16 -8.35
N GLU A 112 4.46 14.30 -8.99
CA GLU A 112 5.01 14.51 -10.34
C GLU A 112 3.91 14.66 -11.42
N LYS A 113 2.75 14.05 -11.19
CA LYS A 113 1.56 14.19 -12.05
C LYS A 113 0.65 15.37 -11.66
N GLY A 114 1.10 16.25 -10.76
CA GLY A 114 0.32 17.40 -10.30
C GLY A 114 -0.73 17.09 -9.22
N MET A 115 -0.81 15.84 -8.76
CA MET A 115 -1.73 15.38 -7.72
C MET A 115 -1.03 15.37 -6.36
N LYS A 116 -0.69 16.55 -5.85
CA LYS A 116 0.05 16.70 -4.59
C LYS A 116 -0.82 16.24 -3.40
N VAL A 117 -0.28 15.34 -2.59
CA VAL A 117 -0.91 14.87 -1.35
C VAL A 117 -0.96 16.02 -0.34
N PRO A 118 -2.14 16.47 0.12
CA PRO A 118 -2.28 17.72 0.86
C PRO A 118 -2.01 17.60 2.37
N CYS A 119 -2.08 16.39 2.92
CA CYS A 119 -1.79 16.14 4.35
C CYS A 119 -1.27 14.72 4.55
N GLY A 120 -0.63 14.49 5.68
CA GLY A 120 -0.08 13.19 6.05
C GLY A 120 -1.13 12.14 6.35
N MET A 121 -0.68 10.93 6.65
CA MET A 121 -1.54 9.81 6.99
C MET A 121 -0.88 8.83 7.94
N ASP A 122 -1.71 8.08 8.65
CA ASP A 122 -1.35 6.84 9.32
C ASP A 122 -1.71 5.69 8.37
N LEU A 123 -0.75 4.83 8.05
CA LEU A 123 -0.93 3.69 7.16
C LEU A 123 -0.40 2.42 7.80
N MET A 124 -1.29 1.46 8.01
CA MET A 124 -0.93 0.11 8.45
C MET A 124 -1.16 -0.89 7.33
N LEU A 125 -0.17 -1.74 7.08
CA LEU A 125 -0.23 -2.78 6.05
C LEU A 125 -0.15 -4.19 6.66
N TYR A 126 -0.86 -5.11 6.02
CA TYR A 126 -0.76 -6.55 6.25
C TYR A 126 -0.83 -7.31 4.92
N GLY A 127 0.24 -8.00 4.56
CA GLY A 127 0.28 -8.87 3.38
C GLY A 127 0.12 -10.33 3.78
N ASN A 128 -0.74 -11.08 3.08
CA ASN A 128 -0.83 -12.53 3.19
C ASN A 128 -0.25 -13.26 1.97
N ILE A 129 0.49 -12.53 1.12
CA ILE A 129 1.27 -13.08 0.01
C ILE A 129 2.54 -13.72 0.61
N PRO A 130 2.86 -14.99 0.30
CA PRO A 130 4.10 -15.60 0.76
C PRO A 130 5.34 -14.86 0.26
N ASN A 131 6.30 -14.62 1.16
CA ASN A 131 7.55 -13.95 0.81
C ASN A 131 8.33 -14.73 -0.26
N GLY A 132 8.88 -14.03 -1.25
CA GLY A 132 9.69 -14.64 -2.31
C GLY A 132 8.91 -15.49 -3.32
N SER A 133 7.59 -15.43 -3.31
CA SER A 133 6.73 -16.24 -4.20
C SER A 133 6.60 -15.70 -5.63
N GLY A 134 7.16 -14.52 -5.94
CA GLY A 134 6.97 -13.87 -7.24
C GLY A 134 5.55 -13.37 -7.53
N LEU A 135 4.67 -13.34 -6.51
CA LEU A 135 3.25 -12.97 -6.64
C LEU A 135 2.99 -11.47 -6.51
N SER A 136 3.97 -10.63 -6.87
CA SER A 136 3.83 -9.18 -6.99
C SER A 136 3.40 -8.46 -5.70
N SER A 137 4.04 -8.78 -4.56
CA SER A 137 3.72 -8.14 -3.28
C SER A 137 4.01 -6.63 -3.28
N SER A 138 5.12 -6.16 -3.89
CA SER A 138 5.43 -4.73 -4.02
C SER A 138 4.36 -4.01 -4.86
N ALA A 139 4.03 -4.52 -6.03
CA ALA A 139 2.99 -3.94 -6.88
C ALA A 139 1.61 -3.88 -6.17
N SER A 140 1.30 -4.88 -5.33
CA SER A 140 0.08 -4.86 -4.51
C SER A 140 0.09 -3.70 -3.50
N VAL A 141 1.23 -3.41 -2.86
CA VAL A 141 1.39 -2.26 -1.94
C VAL A 141 1.28 -0.94 -2.69
N GLU A 142 1.91 -0.82 -3.86
CA GLU A 142 1.90 0.40 -4.68
C GLU A 142 0.49 0.72 -5.18
N VAL A 143 -0.21 -0.25 -5.77
CA VAL A 143 -1.60 -0.08 -6.24
C VAL A 143 -2.53 0.23 -5.07
N LEU A 144 -2.37 -0.45 -3.92
CA LEU A 144 -3.15 -0.19 -2.71
C LEU A 144 -2.97 1.26 -2.24
N THR A 145 -1.72 1.73 -2.18
CA THR A 145 -1.40 3.10 -1.77
C THR A 145 -2.02 4.11 -2.73
N GLY A 146 -1.87 3.90 -4.03
CA GLY A 146 -2.48 4.76 -5.04
C GLY A 146 -4.00 4.83 -4.92
N TYR A 147 -4.65 3.69 -4.66
CA TYR A 147 -6.09 3.64 -4.43
C TYR A 147 -6.51 4.40 -3.17
N ILE A 148 -5.76 4.26 -2.07
CA ILE A 148 -6.01 5.01 -0.83
C ILE A 148 -5.91 6.52 -1.08
N LEU A 149 -4.87 6.98 -1.78
CA LEU A 149 -4.69 8.39 -2.10
C LEU A 149 -5.85 8.93 -2.95
N ARG A 150 -6.25 8.18 -3.98
CA ARG A 150 -7.42 8.53 -4.81
C ARG A 150 -8.69 8.67 -3.99
N ASP A 151 -8.99 7.71 -3.14
CA ASP A 151 -10.20 7.72 -2.31
C ASP A 151 -10.15 8.83 -1.24
N PHE A 152 -8.99 9.07 -0.66
CA PHE A 152 -8.83 10.08 0.38
C PHE A 152 -8.93 11.51 -0.14
N PHE A 153 -8.34 11.77 -1.29
CA PHE A 153 -8.15 13.14 -1.78
C PHE A 153 -8.96 13.45 -3.03
N GLY A 154 -9.74 12.49 -3.52
CA GLY A 154 -10.61 12.70 -4.68
C GLY A 154 -9.83 12.91 -5.98
N PHE A 155 -8.62 12.36 -6.09
CA PHE A 155 -7.84 12.50 -7.32
C PHE A 155 -8.53 11.80 -8.49
N GLU A 156 -8.69 12.53 -9.61
CA GLU A 156 -9.23 11.98 -10.84
C GLU A 156 -8.16 11.16 -11.57
N THR A 157 -8.19 9.86 -11.36
CA THR A 157 -7.25 8.92 -11.98
C THR A 157 -7.94 7.57 -12.24
N SER A 158 -7.69 6.98 -13.40
CA SER A 158 -8.22 5.68 -13.77
C SER A 158 -7.46 4.53 -13.07
N ASN A 159 -7.99 3.32 -13.11
CA ASN A 159 -7.25 2.15 -12.61
C ASN A 159 -5.99 1.87 -13.44
N GLN A 160 -6.00 2.19 -14.74
CA GLN A 160 -4.81 2.08 -15.59
C GLN A 160 -3.73 3.09 -15.16
N ASP A 161 -4.12 4.33 -14.88
CA ASP A 161 -3.18 5.35 -14.39
C ASP A 161 -2.60 4.95 -13.03
N LEU A 162 -3.39 4.37 -12.13
CA LEU A 162 -2.88 3.86 -10.86
C LEU A 162 -1.80 2.79 -11.05
N ALA A 163 -2.01 1.87 -12.00
CA ALA A 163 -1.02 0.84 -12.31
C ALA A 163 0.27 1.45 -12.89
N LEU A 164 0.16 2.44 -13.77
CA LEU A 164 1.31 3.16 -14.34
C LEU A 164 2.05 4.00 -13.28
N ILE A 165 1.32 4.64 -12.36
CA ILE A 165 1.92 5.37 -11.25
C ILE A 165 2.71 4.42 -10.36
N GLY A 166 2.15 3.24 -10.03
CA GLY A 166 2.86 2.22 -9.26
C GLY A 166 4.13 1.71 -9.96
N GLN A 167 4.11 1.58 -11.28
CA GLN A 167 5.30 1.19 -12.03
C GLN A 167 6.39 2.28 -12.05
N PHE A 168 5.99 3.54 -11.94
CA PHE A 168 6.88 4.71 -11.98
C PHE A 168 7.46 5.07 -10.61
N SER A 169 6.85 4.59 -9.53
CA SER A 169 7.18 4.91 -8.12
C SER A 169 8.48 4.27 -7.59
#